data_f21769f8847e2a6c6d96c7d321a637b1
#
_entry.id   f21769f8847e2a6c6d96c7d321a637b1
#
_cell.length_a   1.000
_cell.length_b   1.000
_cell.length_c   1.000
_cell.angle_alpha   90.00
_cell.angle_beta   90.00
_cell.angle_gamma   90.00
#
_symmetry.space_group_name_H-M   'P 1'
#
loop_
_entity.id
_entity.type
_entity.pdbx_description
1 polymer ?
#
loop_
_entity_poly.entity_id
_entity_poly.type
_entity_poly.pdbx_seq_one_letter_code
_entity_poly.pdbx_strand_id
1 'polypeptide(L)'
;MLINKDYLDLLKENGLDAFEALRNFNGGFLLKRNKFRSVNRIELGSRVFYLKRHFWPCRERLRSINPLQRKEDARNEWNSMLLLHSLGFNTMTPVAFGEIKSVSLPVFSLTLTENLYGAEKLETFFPKHFRPPLSDQKIRDKRAYIEKLAVLSRDLHNNGLNHQDFYLGHILVRQEDDKLFIIDVQRMHKNRAISPHDRIKDLAQLTYSAGGLGIFTKTDLLRFFHAYAGSVTLTLGFKKLAKSILLKVKKIARHDANLQRRKKRHQIK
;
A
#
# COMPACT_ATOMS: atom_id res chain seq x y z
N MET A 1 7.12 1.71 -23.58
CA MET A 1 7.13 2.45 -22.30
C MET A 1 5.99 3.47 -22.32
N LEU A 2 5.36 3.69 -21.18
CA LEU A 2 4.38 4.77 -20.96
C LEU A 2 5.02 5.82 -20.07
N ILE A 3 4.84 7.10 -20.42
CA ILE A 3 5.33 8.24 -19.62
C ILE A 3 4.14 9.17 -19.39
N ASN A 4 4.01 9.66 -18.17
CA ASN A 4 3.11 10.75 -17.85
C ASN A 4 3.62 12.03 -18.52
N LYS A 5 2.77 12.70 -19.29
CA LYS A 5 3.13 13.86 -20.12
C LYS A 5 3.76 15.00 -19.31
N ASP A 6 3.30 15.21 -18.08
CA ASP A 6 3.79 16.26 -17.18
C ASP A 6 5.26 16.09 -16.76
N TYR A 7 5.83 14.90 -17.00
CA TYR A 7 7.20 14.55 -16.63
C TYR A 7 8.11 14.28 -17.81
N LEU A 8 7.58 14.37 -19.05
CA LEU A 8 8.33 13.99 -20.25
C LEU A 8 9.59 14.84 -20.43
N ASP A 9 9.49 16.15 -20.26
CA ASP A 9 10.62 17.05 -20.46
C ASP A 9 11.67 16.85 -19.36
N LEU A 10 11.25 16.71 -18.10
CA LEU A 10 12.16 16.37 -17.00
C LEU A 10 12.93 15.08 -17.26
N LEU A 11 12.25 14.05 -17.77
CA LEU A 11 12.91 12.77 -18.08
C LEU A 11 13.86 12.90 -19.27
N LYS A 12 13.54 13.67 -20.31
CA LYS A 12 14.42 13.94 -21.45
C LYS A 12 15.68 14.68 -21.03
N GLU A 13 15.55 15.74 -20.23
CA GLU A 13 16.68 16.52 -19.71
C GLU A 13 17.66 15.67 -18.92
N ASN A 14 17.18 14.58 -18.29
CA ASN A 14 18.00 13.65 -17.51
C ASN A 14 18.36 12.36 -18.28
N GLY A 15 18.02 12.24 -19.58
CA GLY A 15 18.29 11.07 -20.40
C GLY A 15 17.55 9.80 -19.96
N LEU A 16 16.38 9.95 -19.30
CA LEU A 16 15.57 8.86 -18.73
C LEU A 16 14.22 8.66 -19.41
N ASP A 17 14.03 9.23 -20.57
CA ASP A 17 12.81 9.14 -21.39
C ASP A 17 12.71 7.85 -22.21
N ALA A 18 13.74 6.98 -22.16
CA ALA A 18 13.77 5.68 -22.80
C ALA A 18 13.71 4.52 -21.79
N PHE A 19 13.07 3.41 -22.19
CA PHE A 19 12.95 2.23 -21.34
C PHE A 19 14.30 1.66 -20.90
N GLU A 20 15.26 1.54 -21.84
CA GLU A 20 16.59 1.01 -21.54
C GLU A 20 17.39 1.93 -20.61
N ALA A 21 17.19 3.24 -20.71
CA ALA A 21 17.79 4.20 -19.79
C ALA A 21 17.33 3.96 -18.34
N LEU A 22 16.02 3.87 -18.10
CA LEU A 22 15.48 3.55 -16.76
C LEU A 22 15.81 2.14 -16.30
N ARG A 23 15.83 1.16 -17.20
CA ARG A 23 16.20 -0.23 -16.91
C ARG A 23 17.62 -0.32 -16.39
N ASN A 24 18.57 0.35 -17.06
CA ASN A 24 20.01 0.28 -16.80
C ASN A 24 20.50 1.38 -15.84
N PHE A 25 19.61 2.27 -15.40
CA PHE A 25 19.98 3.36 -14.50
C PHE A 25 20.55 2.84 -13.18
N ASN A 26 21.80 3.18 -12.88
CA ASN A 26 22.51 2.75 -11.68
C ASN A 26 22.70 3.86 -10.64
N GLY A 27 22.16 5.05 -10.91
CA GLY A 27 22.23 6.19 -9.99
C GLY A 27 21.21 6.09 -8.84
N GLY A 28 21.37 7.05 -7.91
CA GLY A 28 20.51 7.17 -6.75
C GLY A 28 20.85 6.21 -5.61
N PHE A 29 20.00 6.20 -4.59
CA PHE A 29 20.19 5.40 -3.38
C PHE A 29 19.34 4.13 -3.40
N LEU A 30 20.00 2.97 -3.29
CA LEU A 30 19.32 1.67 -3.25
C LEU A 30 18.63 1.48 -1.88
N LEU A 31 17.30 1.52 -1.87
CA LEU A 31 16.50 1.34 -0.65
C LEU A 31 16.26 -0.14 -0.32
N LYS A 32 16.03 -0.96 -1.35
CA LYS A 32 15.71 -2.38 -1.18
C LYS A 32 16.12 -3.17 -2.41
N ARG A 33 16.71 -4.34 -2.18
CA ARG A 33 16.99 -5.32 -3.23
C ARG A 33 16.71 -6.73 -2.72
N ASN A 34 16.04 -7.51 -3.53
CA ASN A 34 15.93 -8.95 -3.37
C ASN A 34 16.13 -9.65 -4.73
N LYS A 35 15.96 -10.97 -4.79
CA LYS A 35 16.12 -11.75 -6.02
C LYS A 35 15.24 -11.29 -7.19
N PHE A 36 14.08 -10.67 -6.90
CA PHE A 36 13.05 -10.37 -7.88
C PHE A 36 12.74 -8.89 -8.04
N ARG A 37 13.25 -8.04 -7.16
CA ARG A 37 12.89 -6.63 -7.12
C ARG A 37 14.03 -5.77 -6.58
N SER A 38 14.21 -4.59 -7.18
CA SER A 38 14.96 -3.49 -6.59
C SER A 38 14.10 -2.23 -6.51
N VAL A 39 14.38 -1.39 -5.52
CA VAL A 39 13.79 -0.06 -5.34
C VAL A 39 14.93 0.93 -5.12
N ASN A 40 15.06 1.88 -6.02
CA ASN A 40 16.02 2.97 -5.92
C ASN A 40 15.26 4.29 -5.70
N ARG A 41 15.74 5.08 -4.74
CA ARG A 41 15.38 6.49 -4.62
C ARG A 41 16.32 7.28 -5.52
N ILE A 42 15.77 8.09 -6.42
CA ILE A 42 16.51 8.90 -7.37
C ILE A 42 16.10 10.37 -7.23
N GLU A 43 17.02 11.27 -7.54
CA GLU A 43 16.78 12.70 -7.54
C GLU A 43 17.01 13.23 -8.94
N LEU A 44 16.02 13.96 -9.48
CA LEU A 44 16.07 14.61 -10.77
C LEU A 44 15.72 16.09 -10.54
N GLY A 45 16.71 16.95 -10.64
CA GLY A 45 16.60 18.34 -10.19
C GLY A 45 16.28 18.40 -8.69
N SER A 46 15.27 19.17 -8.32
CA SER A 46 14.78 19.27 -6.93
C SER A 46 13.75 18.20 -6.53
N ARG A 47 13.42 17.28 -7.44
CA ARG A 47 12.36 16.30 -7.25
C ARG A 47 12.91 14.92 -6.95
N VAL A 48 12.22 14.18 -6.08
CA VAL A 48 12.58 12.82 -5.66
C VAL A 48 11.61 11.82 -6.26
N PHE A 49 12.14 10.70 -6.74
CA PHE A 49 11.39 9.63 -7.36
C PHE A 49 11.80 8.27 -6.80
N TYR A 50 10.92 7.29 -6.97
CA TYR A 50 11.18 5.89 -6.65
C TYR A 50 11.09 5.04 -7.90
N LEU A 51 12.23 4.48 -8.31
CA LEU A 51 12.33 3.55 -9.43
C LEU A 51 12.26 2.12 -8.87
N LYS A 52 11.14 1.45 -9.13
CA LYS A 52 10.94 0.04 -8.82
C LYS A 52 11.19 -0.79 -10.06
N ARG A 53 12.01 -1.82 -9.96
CA ARG A 53 12.31 -2.78 -11.03
C ARG A 53 11.97 -4.17 -10.57
N HIS A 54 11.31 -4.94 -11.42
CA HIS A 54 10.93 -6.33 -11.19
C HIS A 54 11.65 -7.23 -12.18
N PHE A 55 12.24 -8.31 -11.68
CA PHE A 55 13.01 -9.29 -12.43
C PHE A 55 12.33 -10.65 -12.35
N TRP A 56 12.12 -11.31 -13.49
CA TRP A 56 11.47 -12.61 -13.56
C TRP A 56 12.43 -13.65 -14.14
N PRO A 57 13.18 -14.42 -13.31
CA PRO A 57 14.06 -15.48 -13.77
C PRO A 57 13.30 -16.58 -14.52
N CYS A 58 13.96 -17.21 -15.50
CA CYS A 58 13.34 -18.15 -16.44
C CYS A 58 12.53 -19.29 -15.78
N ARG A 59 13.04 -19.87 -14.68
CA ARG A 59 12.34 -20.94 -13.93
C ARG A 59 11.03 -20.49 -13.24
N GLU A 60 10.90 -19.22 -12.95
CA GLU A 60 9.74 -18.68 -12.25
C GLU A 60 8.71 -18.10 -13.20
N ARG A 61 9.09 -17.90 -14.48
CA ARG A 61 8.14 -17.60 -15.57
C ARG A 61 7.10 -18.73 -15.72
N LEU A 62 7.52 -20.00 -15.56
CA LEU A 62 6.60 -21.15 -15.61
C LEU A 62 5.59 -21.15 -14.45
N ARG A 63 5.96 -20.63 -13.27
CA ARG A 63 5.04 -20.45 -12.14
C ARG A 63 4.09 -19.26 -12.33
N SER A 64 4.47 -18.26 -13.14
CA SER A 64 3.63 -17.11 -13.47
C SER A 64 2.53 -17.44 -14.50
N ILE A 65 2.52 -18.66 -15.07
CA ILE A 65 1.41 -19.16 -15.88
C ILE A 65 0.15 -19.33 -15.01
N ASN A 66 0.31 -19.57 -13.70
CA ASN A 66 -0.82 -19.61 -12.79
C ASN A 66 -1.34 -18.19 -12.54
N PRO A 67 -2.58 -17.83 -12.99
CA PRO A 67 -3.16 -16.51 -12.82
C PRO A 67 -3.20 -16.05 -11.36
N LEU A 68 -3.27 -17.01 -10.41
CA LEU A 68 -3.26 -16.75 -8.96
C LEU A 68 -1.89 -16.29 -8.42
N GLN A 69 -0.80 -16.48 -9.18
CA GLN A 69 0.56 -16.11 -8.80
C GLN A 69 1.06 -14.81 -9.49
N ARG A 70 0.33 -14.28 -10.47
CA ARG A 70 0.63 -13.04 -11.22
C ARG A 70 0.47 -11.75 -10.41
N LYS A 71 0.51 -11.79 -9.10
CA LYS A 71 -0.04 -10.76 -8.22
C LYS A 71 0.83 -9.55 -7.93
N GLU A 72 2.05 -9.48 -8.46
CA GLU A 72 3.00 -8.41 -8.10
C GLU A 72 3.82 -7.98 -9.32
N ASP A 73 3.24 -7.17 -10.19
CA ASP A 73 3.98 -6.59 -11.30
C ASP A 73 3.81 -5.07 -11.38
N ALA A 74 4.72 -4.44 -12.09
CA ALA A 74 4.71 -3.01 -12.30
C ALA A 74 3.45 -2.55 -13.09
N ARG A 75 2.90 -3.40 -13.96
CA ARG A 75 1.68 -3.11 -14.73
C ARG A 75 0.48 -2.97 -13.79
N ASN A 76 0.33 -3.89 -12.83
CA ASN A 76 -0.77 -3.82 -11.88
C ASN A 76 -0.65 -2.59 -10.98
N GLU A 77 0.57 -2.28 -10.53
CA GLU A 77 0.83 -1.06 -9.75
C GLU A 77 0.48 0.20 -10.54
N TRP A 78 0.94 0.31 -11.81
CA TRP A 78 0.64 1.42 -12.70
C TRP A 78 -0.88 1.60 -12.90
N ASN A 79 -1.57 0.53 -13.30
CA ASN A 79 -3.01 0.56 -13.54
C ASN A 79 -3.80 0.88 -12.27
N SER A 80 -3.36 0.38 -11.11
CA SER A 80 -4.00 0.65 -9.82
C SER A 80 -3.87 2.12 -9.41
N MET A 81 -2.71 2.75 -9.65
CA MET A 81 -2.53 4.18 -9.40
C MET A 81 -3.45 5.02 -10.30
N LEU A 82 -3.50 4.73 -11.60
CA LEU A 82 -4.39 5.43 -12.53
C LEU A 82 -5.87 5.26 -12.15
N LEU A 83 -6.26 4.05 -11.77
CA LEU A 83 -7.63 3.77 -11.31
C LEU A 83 -7.96 4.51 -10.02
N LEU A 84 -7.08 4.54 -9.04
CA LEU A 84 -7.29 5.28 -7.80
C LEU A 84 -7.48 6.77 -8.07
N HIS A 85 -6.62 7.37 -8.89
CA HIS A 85 -6.78 8.78 -9.31
C HIS A 85 -8.11 9.02 -10.00
N SER A 86 -8.53 8.15 -10.93
CA SER A 86 -9.81 8.30 -11.64
C SER A 86 -11.04 8.18 -10.74
N LEU A 87 -10.91 7.52 -9.58
CA LEU A 87 -11.95 7.39 -8.56
C LEU A 87 -11.85 8.44 -7.43
N GLY A 88 -10.91 9.40 -7.55
CA GLY A 88 -10.73 10.47 -6.57
C GLY A 88 -9.95 10.08 -5.31
N PHE A 89 -9.29 8.90 -5.29
CA PHE A 89 -8.41 8.53 -4.19
C PHE A 89 -7.00 9.10 -4.39
N ASN A 90 -6.37 9.52 -3.29
CA ASN A 90 -4.99 9.97 -3.33
C ASN A 90 -4.05 8.76 -3.26
N THR A 91 -3.07 8.74 -4.15
CA THR A 91 -1.98 7.76 -4.19
C THR A 91 -0.72 8.40 -4.76
N MET A 92 0.34 7.62 -4.96
CA MET A 92 1.56 8.07 -5.62
C MET A 92 1.26 8.56 -7.05
N THR A 93 1.98 9.58 -7.51
CA THR A 93 1.89 10.01 -8.88
C THR A 93 2.69 9.07 -9.79
N PRO A 94 2.05 8.38 -10.75
CA PRO A 94 2.74 7.56 -11.72
C PRO A 94 3.48 8.44 -12.74
N VAL A 95 4.78 8.19 -12.93
CA VAL A 95 5.66 8.98 -13.82
C VAL A 95 6.01 8.20 -15.08
N ALA A 96 6.50 6.97 -14.92
CA ALA A 96 6.77 6.11 -16.06
C ALA A 96 6.50 4.64 -15.71
N PHE A 97 6.11 3.89 -16.74
CA PHE A 97 5.95 2.44 -16.70
C PHE A 97 6.54 1.80 -17.95
N GLY A 98 7.24 0.69 -17.77
CA GLY A 98 7.72 -0.11 -18.88
C GLY A 98 7.80 -1.58 -18.55
N GLU A 99 7.68 -2.43 -19.57
CA GLU A 99 7.86 -3.88 -19.43
C GLU A 99 8.42 -4.52 -20.71
N ILE A 100 9.17 -5.60 -20.51
CA ILE A 100 9.55 -6.54 -21.57
C ILE A 100 8.82 -7.85 -21.31
N LYS A 101 8.23 -8.41 -22.37
CA LYS A 101 7.59 -9.72 -22.37
C LYS A 101 8.35 -10.69 -23.26
N SER A 102 8.38 -11.94 -22.87
CA SER A 102 8.78 -13.07 -23.73
C SER A 102 7.65 -14.07 -23.74
N VAL A 103 7.15 -14.39 -24.95
CA VAL A 103 5.99 -15.29 -25.12
C VAL A 103 4.83 -14.90 -24.18
N SER A 104 4.43 -13.63 -24.22
CA SER A 104 3.35 -13.03 -23.41
C SER A 104 3.59 -13.00 -21.88
N LEU A 105 4.73 -13.46 -21.39
CA LEU A 105 5.09 -13.41 -19.97
C LEU A 105 6.07 -12.27 -19.68
N PRO A 106 5.90 -11.52 -18.58
CA PRO A 106 6.84 -10.47 -18.21
C PRO A 106 8.20 -11.06 -17.86
N VAL A 107 9.25 -10.49 -18.42
CA VAL A 107 10.67 -10.81 -18.13
C VAL A 107 11.26 -9.78 -17.20
N PHE A 108 10.89 -8.54 -17.45
CA PHE A 108 11.32 -7.37 -16.72
C PHE A 108 10.23 -6.32 -16.77
N SER A 109 10.00 -5.63 -15.67
CA SER A 109 9.12 -4.46 -15.66
C SER A 109 9.62 -3.42 -14.67
N LEU A 110 9.24 -2.17 -14.88
CA LEU A 110 9.57 -1.07 -13.99
C LEU A 110 8.40 -0.09 -13.84
N THR A 111 8.36 0.56 -12.67
CA THR A 111 7.58 1.77 -12.42
C THR A 111 8.47 2.86 -11.85
N LEU A 112 8.25 4.08 -12.29
CA LEU A 112 8.79 5.29 -11.70
C LEU A 112 7.63 6.08 -11.10
N THR A 113 7.72 6.42 -9.82
CA THR A 113 6.72 7.22 -9.11
C THR A 113 7.37 8.39 -8.43
N GLU A 114 6.67 9.51 -8.34
CA GLU A 114 7.15 10.66 -7.58
C GLU A 114 6.96 10.48 -6.08
N ASN A 115 7.83 11.12 -5.29
CA ASN A 115 7.73 11.16 -3.83
C ASN A 115 6.47 11.90 -3.38
N LEU A 116 5.86 11.42 -2.30
CA LEU A 116 4.77 12.10 -1.62
C LEU A 116 5.37 13.05 -0.55
N TYR A 117 5.67 14.28 -0.96
CA TYR A 117 6.26 15.28 -0.07
C TYR A 117 5.33 15.61 1.10
N GLY A 118 5.90 15.79 2.29
CA GLY A 118 5.15 16.12 3.51
C GLY A 118 4.26 15.00 4.05
N ALA A 119 4.23 13.84 3.38
CA ALA A 119 3.41 12.71 3.82
C ALA A 119 4.20 11.74 4.69
N GLU A 120 3.62 11.32 5.82
CA GLU A 120 4.18 10.39 6.79
C GLU A 120 3.28 9.15 6.90
N LYS A 121 3.88 7.95 7.06
CA LYS A 121 3.12 6.71 7.25
C LYS A 121 2.30 6.76 8.54
N LEU A 122 1.05 6.27 8.51
CA LEU A 122 0.21 6.25 9.71
C LEU A 122 0.80 5.40 10.84
N GLU A 123 1.60 4.37 10.53
CA GLU A 123 2.26 3.55 11.54
C GLU A 123 3.31 4.31 12.38
N THR A 124 3.90 5.37 11.82
CA THR A 124 4.83 6.27 12.52
C THR A 124 4.13 7.52 13.04
N PHE A 125 3.21 8.07 12.27
CA PHE A 125 2.42 9.24 12.62
C PHE A 125 1.64 9.06 13.93
N PHE A 126 0.88 7.97 14.05
CA PHE A 126 0.05 7.77 15.23
C PHE A 126 0.85 7.68 16.53
N PRO A 127 1.95 6.90 16.66
CA PRO A 127 2.74 6.88 17.89
C PRO A 127 3.44 8.20 18.19
N LYS A 128 3.84 8.94 17.16
CA LYS A 128 4.51 10.25 17.30
C LYS A 128 3.57 11.31 17.87
N HIS A 129 2.31 11.33 17.43
CA HIS A 129 1.36 12.40 17.76
C HIS A 129 0.36 12.04 18.86
N PHE A 130 0.11 10.74 19.10
CA PHE A 130 -0.97 10.26 19.98
C PHE A 130 -0.54 9.22 21.01
N ARG A 131 0.69 9.34 21.51
CA ARG A 131 1.14 8.52 22.66
C ARG A 131 0.54 9.10 23.96
N PRO A 132 -0.11 8.29 24.80
CA PRO A 132 -0.62 8.75 26.09
C PRO A 132 0.49 9.27 27.04
N PRO A 133 0.21 10.23 27.95
CA PRO A 133 -1.09 10.86 28.17
C PRO A 133 -1.46 11.89 27.07
N LEU A 134 -2.75 12.04 26.77
CA LEU A 134 -3.25 12.91 25.73
C LEU A 134 -4.12 14.04 26.32
N SER A 135 -3.98 15.26 25.82
CA SER A 135 -4.93 16.33 26.06
C SER A 135 -6.26 16.06 25.32
N ASP A 136 -7.34 16.70 25.74
CA ASP A 136 -8.65 16.57 25.10
C ASP A 136 -8.61 16.92 23.60
N GLN A 137 -7.82 17.92 23.21
CA GLN A 137 -7.62 18.27 21.81
C GLN A 137 -6.97 17.12 21.05
N LYS A 138 -5.89 16.53 21.56
CA LYS A 138 -5.19 15.38 20.95
C LYS A 138 -6.11 14.14 20.85
N ILE A 139 -7.00 13.96 21.81
CA ILE A 139 -8.02 12.89 21.75
C ILE A 139 -8.99 13.15 20.60
N ARG A 140 -9.46 14.41 20.43
CA ARG A 140 -10.34 14.79 19.30
C ARG A 140 -9.64 14.58 17.96
N ASP A 141 -8.40 15.06 17.83
CA ASP A 141 -7.60 14.91 16.60
C ASP A 141 -7.41 13.43 16.23
N LYS A 142 -7.01 12.59 17.20
CA LYS A 142 -6.89 11.14 17.01
C LYS A 142 -8.17 10.50 16.50
N ARG A 143 -9.31 10.89 17.09
CA ARG A 143 -10.64 10.40 16.69
C ARG A 143 -10.97 10.79 15.25
N ALA A 144 -10.68 12.02 14.87
CA ALA A 144 -10.88 12.50 13.50
C ALA A 144 -10.07 11.69 12.48
N TYR A 145 -8.79 11.38 12.76
CA TYR A 145 -7.99 10.52 11.89
C TYR A 145 -8.51 9.09 11.81
N ILE A 146 -9.02 8.52 12.91
CA ILE A 146 -9.65 7.20 12.91
C ILE A 146 -10.89 7.18 12.02
N GLU A 147 -11.72 8.22 12.09
CA GLU A 147 -12.92 8.38 11.25
C GLU A 147 -12.55 8.56 9.77
N LYS A 148 -11.57 9.42 9.45
CA LYS A 148 -11.05 9.58 8.07
C LYS A 148 -10.56 8.25 7.51
N LEU A 149 -9.81 7.47 8.29
CA LEU A 149 -9.31 6.16 7.89
C LEU A 149 -10.44 5.15 7.65
N ALA A 150 -11.48 5.18 8.48
CA ALA A 150 -12.65 4.33 8.33
C ALA A 150 -13.45 4.68 7.07
N VAL A 151 -13.65 5.97 6.79
CA VAL A 151 -14.30 6.47 5.58
C VAL A 151 -13.51 6.06 4.34
N LEU A 152 -12.18 6.29 4.32
CA LEU A 152 -11.30 5.85 3.24
C LEU A 152 -11.45 4.35 2.96
N SER A 153 -11.44 3.53 4.03
CA SER A 153 -11.57 2.06 3.93
C SER A 153 -12.94 1.66 3.36
N ARG A 154 -14.02 2.31 3.82
CA ARG A 154 -15.38 2.08 3.34
C ARG A 154 -15.50 2.44 1.87
N ASP A 155 -15.02 3.59 1.48
CA ASP A 155 -15.16 4.11 0.12
C ASP A 155 -14.33 3.28 -0.87
N LEU A 156 -13.14 2.80 -0.47
CA LEU A 156 -12.36 1.83 -1.22
C LEU A 156 -13.18 0.56 -1.49
N HIS A 157 -13.76 -0.02 -0.45
CA HIS A 157 -14.54 -1.24 -0.51
C HIS A 157 -15.87 -1.06 -1.27
N ASN A 158 -16.53 0.10 -1.17
CA ASN A 158 -17.75 0.41 -1.91
C ASN A 158 -17.48 0.55 -3.41
N ASN A 159 -16.27 0.98 -3.79
CA ASN A 159 -15.81 0.96 -5.18
C ASN A 159 -15.33 -0.42 -5.66
N GLY A 160 -15.52 -1.47 -4.88
CA GLY A 160 -15.11 -2.84 -5.25
C GLY A 160 -13.60 -3.06 -5.23
N LEU A 161 -12.84 -2.15 -4.62
CA LEU A 161 -11.39 -2.22 -4.51
C LEU A 161 -11.00 -2.98 -3.24
N ASN A 162 -10.01 -3.86 -3.33
CA ASN A 162 -9.31 -4.41 -2.19
C ASN A 162 -7.80 -4.26 -2.36
N HIS A 163 -7.14 -3.86 -1.29
CA HIS A 163 -5.72 -3.54 -1.31
C HIS A 163 -4.83 -4.78 -1.24
N GLN A 164 -5.29 -5.82 -0.57
CA GLN A 164 -4.57 -7.09 -0.30
C GLN A 164 -3.44 -6.99 0.74
N ASP A 165 -2.86 -5.81 0.94
CA ASP A 165 -1.82 -5.50 1.94
C ASP A 165 -2.17 -4.20 2.69
N PHE A 166 -3.39 -4.12 3.22
CA PHE A 166 -3.97 -2.93 3.82
C PHE A 166 -3.50 -2.72 5.28
N TYR A 167 -2.23 -2.37 5.44
CA TYR A 167 -1.59 -2.06 6.73
C TYR A 167 -1.44 -0.56 6.93
N LEU A 168 -1.33 -0.08 8.17
CA LEU A 168 -1.07 1.34 8.47
C LEU A 168 0.21 1.88 7.81
N GLY A 169 1.21 1.02 7.60
CA GLY A 169 2.44 1.38 6.89
C GLY A 169 2.25 1.65 5.39
N HIS A 170 1.10 1.28 4.81
CA HIS A 170 0.77 1.54 3.41
C HIS A 170 -0.27 2.66 3.24
N ILE A 171 -0.56 3.38 4.31
CA ILE A 171 -1.39 4.58 4.29
C ILE A 171 -0.57 5.72 4.87
N LEU A 172 -0.44 6.81 4.12
CA LEU A 172 0.26 8.01 4.54
C LEU A 172 -0.73 9.12 4.84
N VAL A 173 -0.36 10.02 5.72
CA VAL A 173 -1.06 11.27 5.97
C VAL A 173 -0.16 12.44 5.63
N ARG A 174 -0.67 13.40 4.90
CA ARG A 174 -0.04 14.71 4.73
C ARG A 174 -0.78 15.71 5.61
N GLN A 175 -0.06 16.26 6.60
CA GLN A 175 -0.68 17.10 7.64
C GLN A 175 -1.09 18.47 7.11
N GLU A 176 -0.42 18.96 6.06
CA GLU A 176 -0.66 20.28 5.46
C GLU A 176 -2.11 20.43 4.96
N ASP A 177 -2.67 19.37 4.36
CA ASP A 177 -4.01 19.35 3.78
C ASP A 177 -4.88 18.21 4.32
N ASP A 178 -4.39 17.52 5.36
CA ASP A 178 -5.10 16.44 6.06
C ASP A 178 -5.51 15.26 5.15
N LYS A 179 -4.81 15.07 4.01
CA LYS A 179 -5.11 14.01 3.05
C LYS A 179 -4.45 12.70 3.42
N LEU A 180 -5.20 11.62 3.20
CA LEU A 180 -4.68 10.27 3.28
C LEU A 180 -4.32 9.77 1.88
N PHE A 181 -3.15 9.11 1.76
CA PHE A 181 -2.63 8.53 0.53
C PHE A 181 -2.47 7.03 0.70
N ILE A 182 -2.87 6.26 -0.32
CA ILE A 182 -2.71 4.80 -0.35
C ILE A 182 -1.47 4.50 -1.19
N ILE A 183 -0.55 3.68 -0.67
CA ILE A 183 0.67 3.28 -1.38
C ILE A 183 0.80 1.76 -1.44
N ASP A 184 1.78 1.27 -2.23
CA ASP A 184 2.07 -0.16 -2.43
C ASP A 184 0.87 -0.94 -3.01
N VAL A 185 0.27 -0.37 -4.06
CA VAL A 185 -0.97 -0.82 -4.70
C VAL A 185 -0.76 -1.92 -5.75
N GLN A 186 0.44 -2.51 -5.82
CA GLN A 186 0.81 -3.55 -6.79
C GLN A 186 -0.06 -4.82 -6.71
N ARG A 187 -0.70 -5.08 -5.56
CA ARG A 187 -1.58 -6.24 -5.34
C ARG A 187 -3.06 -5.87 -5.30
N MET A 188 -3.39 -4.61 -5.56
CA MET A 188 -4.77 -4.15 -5.56
C MET A 188 -5.56 -4.81 -6.69
N HIS A 189 -6.82 -5.14 -6.40
CA HIS A 189 -7.77 -5.64 -7.37
C HIS A 189 -9.06 -4.84 -7.32
N LYS A 190 -9.67 -4.68 -8.50
CA LYS A 190 -11.03 -4.15 -8.65
C LYS A 190 -11.97 -5.25 -9.10
N ASN A 191 -13.06 -5.42 -8.37
CA ASN A 191 -14.18 -6.28 -8.70
C ASN A 191 -15.45 -5.42 -8.84
N ARG A 192 -16.53 -5.99 -9.37
CA ARG A 192 -17.85 -5.33 -9.38
C ARG A 192 -18.30 -4.97 -7.96
N ALA A 193 -18.05 -5.88 -7.02
CA ALA A 193 -18.24 -5.67 -5.58
C ALA A 193 -17.12 -6.41 -4.82
N ILE A 194 -16.72 -5.86 -3.67
CA ILE A 194 -15.72 -6.54 -2.84
C ILE A 194 -16.32 -7.80 -2.21
N SER A 195 -15.57 -8.91 -2.26
CA SER A 195 -15.98 -10.14 -1.59
C SER A 195 -15.93 -9.99 -0.06
N PRO A 196 -16.78 -10.72 0.71
CA PRO A 196 -16.69 -10.75 2.16
C PRO A 196 -15.30 -11.18 2.67
N HIS A 197 -14.66 -12.12 1.97
CA HIS A 197 -13.30 -12.58 2.30
C HIS A 197 -12.27 -11.45 2.17
N ASP A 198 -12.30 -10.70 1.07
CA ASP A 198 -11.31 -9.63 0.82
C ASP A 198 -11.54 -8.45 1.76
N ARG A 199 -12.80 -8.09 2.02
CA ARG A 199 -13.18 -7.10 3.04
C ARG A 199 -12.64 -7.45 4.43
N ILE A 200 -12.84 -8.71 4.85
CA ILE A 200 -12.32 -9.20 6.14
C ILE A 200 -10.79 -9.17 6.15
N LYS A 201 -10.15 -9.53 5.04
CA LYS A 201 -8.69 -9.54 4.94
C LYS A 201 -8.11 -8.15 5.11
N ASP A 202 -8.57 -7.16 4.34
CA ASP A 202 -8.07 -5.79 4.40
C ASP A 202 -8.30 -5.18 5.79
N LEU A 203 -9.51 -5.26 6.33
CA LEU A 203 -9.82 -4.73 7.65
C LEU A 203 -9.05 -5.44 8.78
N ALA A 204 -8.77 -6.73 8.64
CA ALA A 204 -7.96 -7.47 9.60
C ALA A 204 -6.48 -7.08 9.57
N GLN A 205 -5.92 -6.80 8.40
CA GLN A 205 -4.54 -6.31 8.25
C GLN A 205 -4.40 -4.92 8.88
N LEU A 206 -5.36 -4.02 8.61
CA LEU A 206 -5.41 -2.70 9.22
C LEU A 206 -5.52 -2.78 10.75
N THR A 207 -6.47 -3.59 11.26
CA THR A 207 -6.66 -3.79 12.71
C THR A 207 -5.43 -4.41 13.37
N TYR A 208 -4.76 -5.35 12.70
CA TYR A 208 -3.54 -5.99 13.20
C TYR A 208 -2.41 -4.98 13.34
N SER A 209 -2.14 -4.18 12.31
CA SER A 209 -1.08 -3.16 12.35
C SER A 209 -1.37 -2.07 13.38
N ALA A 210 -2.63 -1.64 13.53
CA ALA A 210 -3.04 -0.70 14.55
C ALA A 210 -2.84 -1.27 15.99
N GLY A 211 -3.23 -2.51 16.19
CA GLY A 211 -3.05 -3.20 17.47
C GLY A 211 -1.59 -3.31 17.92
N GLY A 212 -0.67 -3.48 16.96
CA GLY A 212 0.77 -3.53 17.22
C GLY A 212 1.37 -2.24 17.76
N LEU A 213 0.72 -1.09 17.58
CA LEU A 213 1.20 0.20 18.07
C LEU A 213 0.92 0.44 19.56
N GLY A 214 0.01 -0.31 20.18
CA GLY A 214 -0.31 -0.20 21.60
C GLY A 214 -0.98 1.10 22.05
N ILE A 215 -1.40 1.96 21.11
CA ILE A 215 -1.98 3.28 21.41
C ILE A 215 -3.48 3.37 21.13
N PHE A 216 -4.04 2.38 20.46
CA PHE A 216 -5.46 2.32 20.14
C PHE A 216 -6.24 1.54 21.22
N THR A 217 -7.37 2.09 21.64
CA THR A 217 -8.28 1.52 22.62
C THR A 217 -9.37 0.68 21.95
N LYS A 218 -10.10 -0.11 22.73
CA LYS A 218 -11.32 -0.79 22.25
C LYS A 218 -12.38 0.19 21.75
N THR A 219 -12.46 1.38 22.36
CA THR A 219 -13.37 2.45 21.94
C THR A 219 -12.96 3.05 20.59
N ASP A 220 -11.64 3.17 20.33
CA ASP A 220 -11.15 3.62 19.01
C ASP A 220 -11.52 2.61 17.91
N LEU A 221 -11.39 1.31 18.19
CA LEU A 221 -11.79 0.27 17.26
C LEU A 221 -13.31 0.31 17.00
N LEU A 222 -14.13 0.51 18.03
CA LEU A 222 -15.59 0.65 17.89
C LEU A 222 -15.95 1.88 17.04
N ARG A 223 -15.29 3.02 17.29
CA ARG A 223 -15.45 4.25 16.49
C ARG A 223 -15.12 4.00 15.02
N PHE A 224 -14.01 3.33 14.73
CA PHE A 224 -13.66 2.93 13.38
C PHE A 224 -14.80 2.12 12.73
N PHE A 225 -15.34 1.11 13.42
CA PHE A 225 -16.42 0.30 12.87
C PHE A 225 -17.73 1.08 12.65
N HIS A 226 -18.09 2.00 13.51
CA HIS A 226 -19.26 2.88 13.30
C HIS A 226 -19.08 3.78 12.08
N ALA A 227 -17.93 4.43 11.95
CA ALA A 227 -17.63 5.28 10.80
C ALA A 227 -17.53 4.46 9.49
N TYR A 228 -16.94 3.26 9.54
CA TYR A 228 -16.89 2.34 8.41
C TYR A 228 -18.28 1.84 8.00
N ALA A 229 -19.18 1.58 8.95
CA ALA A 229 -20.55 1.20 8.70
C ALA A 229 -21.39 2.37 8.16
N GLY A 230 -20.98 3.62 8.39
CA GLY A 230 -21.78 4.80 8.13
C GLY A 230 -23.05 4.89 9.01
N SER A 231 -23.02 4.28 10.21
CA SER A 231 -24.19 4.18 11.07
C SER A 231 -23.80 4.24 12.55
N VAL A 232 -24.65 4.87 13.36
CA VAL A 232 -24.49 4.95 14.81
C VAL A 232 -24.76 3.60 15.48
N THR A 233 -25.61 2.77 14.88
CA THR A 233 -25.94 1.43 15.38
C THR A 233 -25.35 0.34 14.48
N LEU A 234 -24.61 -0.59 15.07
CA LEU A 234 -24.08 -1.72 14.33
C LEU A 234 -25.14 -2.83 14.23
N THR A 235 -25.52 -3.16 13.00
CA THR A 235 -26.42 -4.27 12.70
C THR A 235 -25.80 -5.62 13.09
N LEU A 236 -26.61 -6.67 13.15
CA LEU A 236 -26.13 -8.03 13.37
C LEU A 236 -25.10 -8.48 12.32
N GLY A 237 -25.27 -8.02 11.06
CA GLY A 237 -24.30 -8.26 9.99
C GLY A 237 -22.94 -7.66 10.29
N PHE A 238 -22.89 -6.41 10.77
CA PHE A 238 -21.64 -5.77 11.18
C PHE A 238 -21.00 -6.40 12.41
N LYS A 239 -21.81 -6.85 13.39
CA LYS A 239 -21.28 -7.60 14.54
C LYS A 239 -20.63 -8.91 14.12
N LYS A 240 -21.22 -9.65 13.17
CA LYS A 240 -20.64 -10.86 12.55
C LYS A 240 -19.34 -10.53 11.79
N LEU A 241 -19.33 -9.45 11.00
CA LEU A 241 -18.15 -8.97 10.30
C LEU A 241 -17.01 -8.66 11.28
N ALA A 242 -17.26 -7.87 12.33
CA ALA A 242 -16.27 -7.53 13.35
C ALA A 242 -15.68 -8.79 14.01
N LYS A 243 -16.52 -9.78 14.36
CA LYS A 243 -16.06 -11.07 14.90
C LYS A 243 -15.15 -11.81 13.92
N SER A 244 -15.49 -11.83 12.63
CA SER A 244 -14.68 -12.48 11.58
C SER A 244 -13.33 -11.76 11.39
N ILE A 245 -13.32 -10.43 11.46
CA ILE A 245 -12.09 -9.61 11.41
C ILE A 245 -11.18 -9.97 12.58
N LEU A 246 -11.69 -9.99 13.82
CA LEU A 246 -10.89 -10.33 15.01
C LEU A 246 -10.33 -11.76 14.96
N LEU A 247 -11.08 -12.72 14.41
CA LEU A 247 -10.59 -14.08 14.17
C LEU A 247 -9.45 -14.09 13.12
N LYS A 248 -9.58 -13.29 12.07
CA LYS A 248 -8.53 -13.15 11.06
C LYS A 248 -7.29 -12.46 11.59
N VAL A 249 -7.43 -11.43 12.44
CA VAL A 249 -6.32 -10.77 13.18
C VAL A 249 -5.51 -11.80 13.95
N LYS A 250 -6.18 -12.69 14.73
CA LYS A 250 -5.49 -13.78 15.47
C LYS A 250 -4.71 -14.71 14.53
N LYS A 251 -5.23 -15.01 13.33
CA LYS A 251 -4.52 -15.83 12.33
C LYS A 251 -3.29 -15.10 11.78
N ILE A 252 -3.39 -13.80 11.49
CA ILE A 252 -2.26 -12.97 11.04
C ILE A 252 -1.18 -12.95 12.12
N ALA A 253 -1.53 -12.66 13.38
CA ALA A 253 -0.58 -12.63 14.49
C ALA A 253 0.17 -13.96 14.67
N ARG A 254 -0.54 -15.11 14.59
CA ARG A 254 0.10 -16.43 14.66
C ARG A 254 1.07 -16.68 13.50
N HIS A 255 0.67 -16.29 12.29
CA HIS A 255 1.53 -16.44 11.12
C HIS A 255 2.80 -15.61 11.24
N ASP A 256 2.68 -14.35 11.65
CA ASP A 256 3.81 -13.45 11.85
C ASP A 256 4.76 -13.95 12.95
N ALA A 257 4.23 -14.38 14.10
CA ALA A 257 5.03 -14.99 15.17
C ALA A 257 5.83 -16.22 14.67
N ASN A 258 5.21 -17.07 13.84
CA ASN A 258 5.90 -18.22 13.25
C ASN A 258 7.00 -17.81 12.26
N LEU A 259 6.79 -16.79 11.46
CA LEU A 259 7.80 -16.23 10.57
C LEU A 259 8.99 -15.66 11.34
N GLN A 260 8.75 -14.91 12.42
CA GLN A 260 9.80 -14.37 13.28
C GLN A 260 10.64 -15.48 13.93
N ARG A 261 9.98 -16.54 14.44
CA ARG A 261 10.68 -17.72 14.98
C ARG A 261 11.57 -18.40 13.95
N ARG A 262 11.09 -18.55 12.70
CA ARG A 262 11.89 -19.13 11.60
C ARG A 262 13.09 -18.27 11.26
N LYS A 263 12.93 -16.95 11.14
CA LYS A 263 14.04 -16.01 10.87
C LYS A 263 15.11 -16.08 11.95
N LYS A 264 14.72 -16.07 13.25
CA LYS A 264 15.67 -16.20 14.36
C LYS A 264 16.46 -17.51 14.29
N ARG A 265 15.82 -18.64 13.94
CA ARG A 265 16.52 -19.94 13.77
C ARG A 265 17.52 -19.95 12.62
N HIS A 266 17.29 -19.17 11.55
CA HIS A 266 18.21 -19.06 10.41
C HIS A 266 19.35 -18.08 10.64
N GLN A 267 19.24 -17.17 11.63
CA GLN A 267 20.32 -16.25 12.00
C GLN A 267 21.29 -16.85 13.00
N ILE A 268 20.92 -17.96 13.67
CA ILE A 268 21.73 -18.67 14.66
C ILE A 268 22.55 -19.84 14.01
N LYS A 269 22.28 -20.13 12.74
CA LYS A 269 23.09 -21.05 11.91
C LYS A 269 24.02 -20.28 10.98
#